data_283703fe92a877cec343cb344becdb15
#
_entry.id   283703fe92a877cec343cb344becdb15
#
_cell.length_a   1.000
_cell.length_b   1.000
_cell.length_c   1.000
_cell.angle_alpha   90.00
_cell.angle_beta   90.00
_cell.angle_gamma   90.00
#
_symmetry.space_group_name_H-M   'P 1'
#
loop_
_entity.id
_entity.type
_entity.pdbx_description
1 polymer ?
#
loop_
_entity_poly.entity_id
_entity_poly.type
_entity_poly.pdbx_seq_one_letter_code
_entity_poly.pdbx_strand_id
1 'polypeptide(L)'
;MIEVGQSTSDSKTVALRADIDALPIEEHTELAFCSQNHGVMHACGHDCHIAMLLGGIRMLMAQKEHLKGNVKILFQAAEESCHGAQYYVEHGFLDDVDAIYGTHIWGDLDAPYMNFESGPRMASCDNFRIEIEGVAAHGSTPHQGVDAILTAAHIITEIQAIVSRMNDPLNPLVVTVGKITGGQRFNILADKVIMEGTTRT
;
A
#
# COMPACT_ATOMS: atom_id res chain seq x y z
N MET A 1 -5.53 19.29 6.57
CA MET A 1 -5.71 18.96 8.00
C MET A 1 -6.73 19.91 8.60
N ILE A 2 -7.59 19.42 9.49
CA ILE A 2 -8.62 20.20 10.19
C ILE A 2 -8.52 19.83 11.67
N GLU A 3 -8.58 20.82 12.55
CA GLU A 3 -8.61 20.62 14.00
C GLU A 3 -9.95 21.01 14.57
N VAL A 4 -10.48 20.21 15.50
CA VAL A 4 -11.76 20.42 16.17
C VAL A 4 -11.55 20.20 17.67
N GLY A 5 -11.93 21.15 18.51
CA GLY A 5 -11.84 21.03 19.97
C GLY A 5 -11.43 22.33 20.65
N GLN A 6 -11.34 22.29 21.98
CA GLN A 6 -10.83 23.39 22.79
C GLN A 6 -9.43 23.01 23.29
N SER A 7 -8.41 23.68 22.79
CA SER A 7 -7.03 23.45 23.20
C SER A 7 -6.75 24.05 24.57
N THR A 8 -6.38 23.22 25.53
CA THR A 8 -5.63 23.61 26.75
C THR A 8 -4.26 22.91 26.68
N SER A 9 -3.27 23.40 27.44
CA SER A 9 -1.90 22.83 27.43
C SER A 9 -1.82 21.34 27.74
N ASP A 10 -2.84 20.77 28.37
CA ASP A 10 -2.90 19.35 28.80
C ASP A 10 -3.93 18.52 28.01
N SER A 11 -4.52 19.11 26.95
CA SER A 11 -5.52 18.40 26.14
C SER A 11 -4.86 17.36 25.26
N LYS A 12 -5.40 16.13 25.28
CA LYS A 12 -4.99 15.06 24.36
C LYS A 12 -5.47 15.34 22.94
N THR A 13 -4.67 14.96 21.96
CA THR A 13 -4.99 15.06 20.53
C THR A 13 -5.12 13.69 19.90
N VAL A 14 -6.27 13.42 19.31
CA VAL A 14 -6.53 12.19 18.55
C VAL A 14 -6.63 12.54 17.07
N ALA A 15 -5.92 11.80 16.23
CA ALA A 15 -6.06 11.93 14.79
C ALA A 15 -7.05 10.87 14.23
N LEU A 16 -7.91 11.31 13.32
CA LEU A 16 -8.76 10.42 12.51
C LEU A 16 -8.29 10.51 11.06
N ARG A 17 -8.02 9.35 10.46
CA ARG A 17 -7.41 9.24 9.14
C ARG A 17 -8.31 8.52 8.15
N ALA A 18 -8.41 9.06 6.95
CA ALA A 18 -8.84 8.34 5.76
C ALA A 18 -7.81 8.53 4.65
N ASP A 19 -7.50 7.46 3.93
CA ASP A 19 -6.82 7.52 2.64
C ASP A 19 -7.77 8.02 1.56
N ILE A 20 -7.23 8.62 0.49
CA ILE A 20 -8.05 9.28 -0.53
C ILE A 20 -7.62 8.98 -1.96
N ASP A 21 -6.56 8.22 -2.16
CA ASP A 21 -6.05 7.92 -3.48
C ASP A 21 -6.84 6.79 -4.16
N ALA A 22 -6.83 6.81 -5.49
CA ALA A 22 -7.43 5.80 -6.34
C ALA A 22 -6.35 5.00 -7.07
N LEU A 23 -6.72 3.85 -7.62
CA LEU A 23 -5.85 2.94 -8.35
C LEU A 23 -6.00 3.11 -9.87
N PRO A 24 -4.93 2.88 -10.66
CA PRO A 24 -4.97 2.92 -12.12
C PRO A 24 -5.61 1.63 -12.68
N ILE A 25 -6.89 1.46 -12.40
CA ILE A 25 -7.73 0.31 -12.77
C ILE A 25 -8.99 0.83 -13.44
N GLU A 26 -9.40 0.25 -14.57
CA GLU A 26 -10.69 0.58 -15.21
C GLU A 26 -11.84 -0.03 -14.42
N GLU A 27 -12.83 0.77 -14.10
CA GLU A 27 -14.02 0.33 -13.37
C GLU A 27 -15.07 -0.29 -14.30
N HIS A 28 -15.56 -1.48 -13.94
CA HIS A 28 -16.59 -2.22 -14.66
C HIS A 28 -17.80 -2.57 -13.77
N THR A 29 -18.06 -1.78 -12.73
CA THR A 29 -19.14 -2.08 -11.77
C THR A 29 -20.54 -1.73 -12.27
N GLU A 30 -20.67 -0.89 -13.30
CA GLU A 30 -21.94 -0.37 -13.85
C GLU A 30 -22.84 0.33 -12.80
N LEU A 31 -22.26 0.79 -11.69
CA LEU A 31 -22.97 1.51 -10.62
C LEU A 31 -23.25 2.95 -11.04
N ALA A 32 -24.34 3.52 -10.52
CA ALA A 32 -24.71 4.91 -10.80
C ALA A 32 -23.67 5.94 -10.31
N PHE A 33 -22.77 5.54 -9.44
CA PHE A 33 -21.68 6.34 -8.87
C PHE A 33 -20.29 5.81 -9.26
N CYS A 34 -20.17 5.06 -10.35
CA CYS A 34 -18.90 4.61 -10.88
C CYS A 34 -17.99 5.79 -11.25
N SER A 35 -16.68 5.51 -11.36
CA SER A 35 -15.69 6.50 -11.73
C SER A 35 -16.03 7.20 -13.04
N GLN A 36 -15.86 8.51 -13.08
CA GLN A 36 -15.96 9.31 -14.30
C GLN A 36 -14.57 9.53 -14.95
N ASN A 37 -13.51 8.99 -14.35
CA ASN A 37 -12.15 9.06 -14.84
C ASN A 37 -11.75 7.71 -15.42
N HIS A 38 -11.65 7.60 -16.75
CA HIS A 38 -11.24 6.38 -17.42
C HIS A 38 -9.88 5.88 -16.92
N GLY A 39 -9.77 4.59 -16.67
CA GLY A 39 -8.56 3.93 -16.20
C GLY A 39 -8.23 4.18 -14.72
N VAL A 40 -9.15 4.76 -13.95
CA VAL A 40 -8.93 5.04 -12.52
C VAL A 40 -10.19 4.75 -11.72
N MET A 41 -10.07 3.97 -10.65
CA MET A 41 -11.18 3.70 -9.73
C MET A 41 -10.72 3.56 -8.27
N HIS A 42 -11.64 3.69 -7.33
CA HIS A 42 -11.42 3.35 -5.92
C HIS A 42 -11.56 1.83 -5.68
N ALA A 43 -10.65 1.02 -6.25
CA ALA A 43 -10.70 -0.43 -6.11
C ALA A 43 -10.38 -0.93 -4.70
N CYS A 44 -9.73 -0.10 -3.88
CA CYS A 44 -9.44 -0.40 -2.47
C CYS A 44 -10.47 0.17 -1.49
N GLY A 45 -11.49 0.91 -1.99
CA GLY A 45 -12.59 1.43 -1.19
C GLY A 45 -12.29 2.70 -0.40
N HIS A 46 -11.28 3.47 -0.78
CA HIS A 46 -10.92 4.71 -0.10
C HIS A 46 -12.03 5.77 -0.19
N ASP A 47 -12.89 5.72 -1.19
CA ASP A 47 -14.11 6.53 -1.28
C ASP A 47 -15.08 6.28 -0.12
N CYS A 48 -15.22 5.02 0.32
CA CYS A 48 -15.98 4.68 1.52
C CYS A 48 -15.31 5.22 2.78
N HIS A 49 -13.97 5.17 2.87
CA HIS A 49 -13.23 5.71 4.01
C HIS A 49 -13.43 7.23 4.12
N ILE A 50 -13.37 7.95 2.98
CA ILE A 50 -13.67 9.39 2.90
C ILE A 50 -15.10 9.66 3.39
N ALA A 51 -16.08 8.91 2.89
CA ALA A 51 -17.49 9.08 3.25
C ALA A 51 -17.72 8.84 4.75
N MET A 52 -17.12 7.79 5.33
CA MET A 52 -17.19 7.51 6.77
C MET A 52 -16.56 8.64 7.59
N LEU A 53 -15.37 9.11 7.21
CA LEU A 53 -14.70 10.20 7.92
C LEU A 53 -15.48 11.50 7.86
N LEU A 54 -16.06 11.84 6.70
CA LEU A 54 -16.93 13.03 6.56
C LEU A 54 -18.18 12.92 7.45
N GLY A 55 -18.77 11.73 7.55
CA GLY A 55 -19.87 11.46 8.48
C GLY A 55 -19.44 11.67 9.93
N GLY A 56 -18.29 11.13 10.31
CA GLY A 56 -17.69 11.31 11.64
C GLY A 56 -17.41 12.78 11.98
N ILE A 57 -16.88 13.56 11.03
CA ILE A 57 -16.67 15.01 11.19
C ILE A 57 -17.98 15.74 11.50
N ARG A 58 -19.06 15.43 10.78
CA ARG A 58 -20.37 16.03 11.04
C ARG A 58 -20.87 15.74 12.46
N MET A 59 -20.67 14.50 12.94
CA MET A 59 -21.04 14.11 14.31
C MET A 59 -20.19 14.83 15.34
N LEU A 60 -18.86 14.92 15.13
CA LEU A 60 -17.95 15.65 16.01
C LEU A 60 -18.29 17.14 16.06
N MET A 61 -18.55 17.76 14.94
CA MET A 61 -18.94 19.19 14.88
C MET A 61 -20.25 19.48 15.61
N ALA A 62 -21.21 18.55 15.57
CA ALA A 62 -22.46 18.66 16.34
C ALA A 62 -22.25 18.55 17.86
N GLN A 63 -21.13 17.96 18.30
CA GLN A 63 -20.78 17.74 19.70
C GLN A 63 -19.54 18.53 20.15
N LYS A 64 -19.06 19.49 19.35
CA LYS A 64 -17.76 20.15 19.58
C LYS A 64 -17.61 20.78 20.97
N GLU A 65 -18.69 21.31 21.54
CA GLU A 65 -18.70 21.94 22.87
C GLU A 65 -18.51 20.91 24.03
N HIS A 66 -18.68 19.63 23.75
CA HIS A 66 -18.52 18.54 24.70
C HIS A 66 -17.18 17.81 24.57
N LEU A 67 -16.38 18.14 23.56
CA LEU A 67 -15.07 17.52 23.38
C LEU A 67 -14.11 18.00 24.47
N LYS A 68 -13.42 17.04 25.11
CA LYS A 68 -12.44 17.30 26.18
C LYS A 68 -10.99 17.31 25.67
N GLY A 69 -10.80 17.24 24.37
CA GLY A 69 -9.50 17.18 23.70
C GLY A 69 -9.62 17.68 22.28
N ASN A 70 -8.54 17.50 21.53
CA ASN A 70 -8.47 17.91 20.14
C ASN A 70 -8.65 16.71 19.21
N VAL A 71 -9.26 16.94 18.06
CA VAL A 71 -9.36 15.94 17.00
C VAL A 71 -8.72 16.53 15.74
N LYS A 72 -7.66 15.91 15.25
CA LYS A 72 -7.06 16.17 13.95
C LYS A 72 -7.69 15.27 12.89
N ILE A 73 -8.02 15.84 11.76
CA ILE A 73 -8.57 15.09 10.62
C ILE A 73 -7.51 15.03 9.53
N LEU A 74 -7.18 13.82 9.09
CA LEU A 74 -6.17 13.55 8.07
C LEU A 74 -6.84 12.92 6.86
N PHE A 75 -6.70 13.56 5.70
CA PHE A 75 -7.01 12.96 4.39
C PHE A 75 -5.69 12.66 3.69
N GLN A 76 -5.28 11.39 3.70
CA GLN A 76 -3.98 10.96 3.23
C GLN A 76 -4.04 10.55 1.76
N ALA A 77 -3.26 11.21 0.93
CA ALA A 77 -2.97 10.77 -0.43
C ALA A 77 -1.80 9.76 -0.45
N ALA A 78 -1.62 9.07 -1.58
CA ALA A 78 -0.48 8.19 -1.85
C ALA A 78 -0.30 7.06 -0.81
N GLU A 79 -1.41 6.48 -0.33
CA GLU A 79 -1.39 5.30 0.54
C GLU A 79 -0.88 4.10 -0.26
N GLU A 80 -1.42 3.87 -1.45
CA GLU A 80 -1.12 2.75 -2.35
C GLU A 80 0.34 2.73 -2.85
N SER A 81 1.02 3.87 -2.80
CA SER A 81 2.44 3.98 -3.11
C SER A 81 3.34 3.87 -1.88
N CYS A 82 2.79 3.69 -0.68
CA CYS A 82 3.49 3.61 0.61
C CYS A 82 4.30 4.87 0.99
N HIS A 83 4.00 6.05 0.39
CA HIS A 83 4.75 7.29 0.62
C HIS A 83 3.94 8.37 1.34
N GLY A 84 2.61 8.29 1.31
CA GLY A 84 1.76 9.36 1.84
C GLY A 84 1.91 9.59 3.34
N ALA A 85 2.01 8.53 4.12
CA ALA A 85 2.17 8.62 5.57
C ALA A 85 3.51 9.27 5.96
N GLN A 86 4.58 8.96 5.24
CA GLN A 86 5.92 9.52 5.45
C GLN A 86 5.91 11.05 5.36
N TYR A 87 5.17 11.61 4.40
CA TYR A 87 5.03 13.05 4.25
C TYR A 87 4.49 13.72 5.53
N TYR A 88 3.47 13.13 6.18
CA TYR A 88 2.91 13.68 7.42
C TYR A 88 3.88 13.61 8.58
N VAL A 89 4.66 12.53 8.68
CA VAL A 89 5.69 12.34 9.71
C VAL A 89 6.83 13.33 9.51
N GLU A 90 7.40 13.41 8.32
CA GLU A 90 8.55 14.28 8.02
C GLU A 90 8.26 15.78 8.18
N HIS A 91 6.99 16.19 8.01
CA HIS A 91 6.57 17.57 8.17
C HIS A 91 6.02 17.90 9.58
N GLY A 92 6.15 16.98 10.53
CA GLY A 92 5.76 17.19 11.92
C GLY A 92 4.25 17.31 12.17
N PHE A 93 3.41 16.89 11.21
CA PHE A 93 1.96 17.00 11.36
C PHE A 93 1.38 16.11 12.46
N LEU A 94 2.15 15.12 12.92
CA LEU A 94 1.74 14.17 13.95
C LEU A 94 2.45 14.36 15.29
N ASP A 95 3.32 15.37 15.42
CA ASP A 95 4.18 15.54 16.61
C ASP A 95 3.39 15.76 17.91
N ASP A 96 2.19 16.33 17.81
CA ASP A 96 1.29 16.60 18.93
C ASP A 96 0.11 15.61 19.00
N VAL A 97 0.17 14.50 18.27
CA VAL A 97 -0.88 13.46 18.23
C VAL A 97 -0.57 12.36 19.22
N ASP A 98 -1.47 12.14 20.19
CA ASP A 98 -1.34 11.06 21.18
C ASP A 98 -1.80 9.69 20.64
N ALA A 99 -2.78 9.67 19.74
CA ALA A 99 -3.29 8.47 19.11
C ALA A 99 -3.87 8.75 17.73
N ILE A 100 -3.76 7.79 16.82
CA ILE A 100 -4.34 7.88 15.48
C ILE A 100 -5.24 6.67 15.23
N TYR A 101 -6.39 6.93 14.62
CA TYR A 101 -7.35 5.90 14.19
C TYR A 101 -7.63 6.04 12.70
N GLY A 102 -7.59 4.91 12.02
CA GLY A 102 -8.07 4.72 10.66
C GLY A 102 -8.93 3.47 10.60
N THR A 103 -9.88 3.44 9.71
CA THR A 103 -10.68 2.25 9.40
C THR A 103 -10.44 1.85 7.96
N HIS A 104 -10.48 0.54 7.69
CA HIS A 104 -10.43 0.02 6.34
C HIS A 104 -11.63 -0.90 6.12
N ILE A 105 -12.34 -0.73 5.01
CA ILE A 105 -13.36 -1.71 4.61
C ILE A 105 -12.67 -2.99 4.16
N TRP A 106 -13.34 -4.12 4.34
CA TRP A 106 -12.79 -5.43 4.02
C TRP A 106 -13.84 -6.28 3.33
N GLY A 107 -13.56 -6.73 2.09
CA GLY A 107 -14.53 -7.43 1.26
C GLY A 107 -15.07 -8.72 1.85
N ASP A 108 -14.28 -9.38 2.70
CA ASP A 108 -14.64 -10.64 3.35
C ASP A 108 -15.34 -10.45 4.73
N LEU A 109 -15.59 -9.20 5.13
CA LEU A 109 -16.27 -8.87 6.38
C LEU A 109 -17.65 -8.27 6.11
N ASP A 110 -18.69 -9.05 6.36
CA ASP A 110 -20.07 -8.61 6.12
C ASP A 110 -20.48 -7.44 7.03
N ALA A 111 -21.20 -6.48 6.48
CA ALA A 111 -21.84 -5.44 7.27
C ALA A 111 -22.97 -6.04 8.14
N PRO A 112 -23.17 -5.59 9.39
CA PRO A 112 -22.54 -4.45 10.05
C PRO A 112 -21.35 -4.81 10.97
N TYR A 113 -20.67 -5.90 10.70
CA TYR A 113 -19.58 -6.35 11.56
C TYR A 113 -18.34 -5.45 11.43
N MET A 114 -17.66 -5.27 12.55
CA MET A 114 -16.40 -4.55 12.66
C MET A 114 -15.41 -5.37 13.48
N ASN A 115 -14.14 -5.33 13.13
CA ASN A 115 -13.09 -6.01 13.86
C ASN A 115 -12.21 -4.98 14.58
N PHE A 116 -12.19 -5.07 15.94
CA PHE A 116 -11.40 -4.24 16.85
C PHE A 116 -10.40 -5.06 17.68
N GLU A 117 -10.12 -6.27 17.27
CA GLU A 117 -9.20 -7.14 17.98
C GLU A 117 -7.81 -6.49 18.08
N SER A 118 -7.17 -6.54 19.22
CA SER A 118 -5.84 -5.99 19.44
C SER A 118 -4.76 -6.86 18.79
N GLY A 119 -3.63 -6.24 18.44
CA GLY A 119 -2.49 -6.91 17.84
C GLY A 119 -2.23 -6.48 16.40
N PRO A 120 -1.32 -7.16 15.67
CA PRO A 120 -1.03 -6.88 14.27
C PRO A 120 -2.28 -7.02 13.39
N ARG A 121 -2.52 -6.03 12.52
CA ARG A 121 -3.69 -5.99 11.63
C ARG A 121 -3.32 -5.90 10.17
N MET A 122 -2.25 -5.18 9.87
CA MET A 122 -1.75 -4.96 8.53
C MET A 122 -0.27 -5.31 8.52
N ALA A 123 0.18 -5.98 7.48
CA ALA A 123 1.58 -6.25 7.26
C ALA A 123 2.29 -4.96 6.78
N SER A 124 3.58 -4.84 7.04
CA SER A 124 4.39 -3.81 6.38
C SER A 124 4.39 -4.04 4.86
N CYS A 125 4.66 -2.99 4.11
CA CYS A 125 4.72 -3.06 2.65
C CYS A 125 6.03 -2.44 2.18
N ASP A 126 6.86 -3.26 1.54
CA ASP A 126 8.07 -2.79 0.88
C ASP A 126 8.08 -3.20 -0.59
N ASN A 127 8.69 -2.37 -1.42
CA ASN A 127 8.90 -2.64 -2.82
C ASN A 127 10.37 -2.91 -3.10
N PHE A 128 10.65 -3.86 -3.98
CA PHE A 128 12.01 -4.11 -4.43
C PHE A 128 12.10 -4.14 -5.95
N ARG A 129 13.28 -3.79 -6.45
CA ARG A 129 13.64 -3.90 -7.86
C ARG A 129 14.98 -4.61 -7.98
N ILE A 130 15.02 -5.66 -8.81
CA ILE A 130 16.21 -6.43 -9.13
C ILE A 130 16.54 -6.17 -10.58
N GLU A 131 17.75 -5.74 -10.84
CA GLU A 131 18.28 -5.55 -12.18
C GLU A 131 19.40 -6.56 -12.41
N ILE A 132 19.29 -7.32 -13.49
CA ILE A 132 20.24 -8.38 -13.85
C ILE A 132 20.88 -7.96 -15.15
N GLU A 133 22.19 -7.81 -15.13
CA GLU A 133 23.01 -7.54 -16.30
C GLU A 133 23.70 -8.83 -16.77
N GLY A 134 23.51 -9.16 -18.01
CA GLY A 134 24.11 -10.30 -18.70
C GLY A 134 24.97 -9.87 -19.88
N VAL A 135 25.22 -10.78 -20.79
CA VAL A 135 25.95 -10.53 -22.04
C VAL A 135 25.18 -11.16 -23.19
N ALA A 136 24.76 -10.34 -24.14
CA ALA A 136 24.05 -10.82 -25.32
C ALA A 136 24.92 -11.77 -26.17
N ALA A 137 24.28 -12.81 -26.71
CA ALA A 137 24.88 -13.74 -27.66
C ALA A 137 23.81 -14.32 -28.57
N HIS A 138 24.23 -14.94 -29.66
CA HIS A 138 23.30 -15.68 -30.51
C HIS A 138 22.71 -16.88 -29.76
N GLY A 139 21.39 -17.08 -29.85
CA GLY A 139 20.70 -18.13 -29.10
C GLY A 139 21.20 -19.56 -29.35
N SER A 140 21.89 -19.84 -30.50
CA SER A 140 22.51 -21.12 -30.79
C SER A 140 23.92 -21.24 -30.20
N THR A 141 24.53 -20.20 -29.69
CA THR A 141 25.87 -20.16 -29.09
C THR A 141 25.85 -19.58 -27.68
N PRO A 142 25.03 -20.12 -26.74
CA PRO A 142 24.82 -19.52 -25.42
C PRO A 142 26.10 -19.46 -24.56
N HIS A 143 27.08 -20.30 -24.84
CA HIS A 143 28.38 -20.31 -24.15
C HIS A 143 29.23 -19.05 -24.41
N GLN A 144 28.84 -18.20 -25.34
CA GLN A 144 29.52 -16.96 -25.67
C GLN A 144 28.89 -15.74 -24.95
N GLY A 145 27.82 -15.94 -24.19
CA GLY A 145 27.11 -14.90 -23.46
C GLY A 145 26.87 -15.24 -22.00
N VAL A 146 26.09 -14.38 -21.34
CA VAL A 146 25.56 -14.59 -19.98
C VAL A 146 24.05 -14.33 -20.04
N ASP A 147 23.27 -15.37 -19.83
CA ASP A 147 21.81 -15.33 -19.98
C ASP A 147 21.13 -14.70 -18.79
N ALA A 148 20.70 -13.44 -18.93
CA ALA A 148 19.99 -12.71 -17.88
C ALA A 148 18.59 -13.29 -17.61
N ILE A 149 17.90 -13.86 -18.62
CA ILE A 149 16.57 -14.48 -18.43
C ILE A 149 16.70 -15.77 -17.61
N LEU A 150 17.66 -16.63 -17.93
CA LEU A 150 17.88 -17.84 -17.14
C LEU A 150 18.26 -17.51 -15.69
N THR A 151 19.11 -16.52 -15.49
CA THR A 151 19.48 -16.01 -14.15
C THR A 151 18.25 -15.51 -13.40
N ALA A 152 17.37 -14.73 -14.05
CA ALA A 152 16.12 -14.24 -13.46
C ALA A 152 15.20 -15.40 -13.03
N ALA A 153 15.06 -16.43 -13.87
CA ALA A 153 14.26 -17.61 -13.57
C ALA A 153 14.76 -18.34 -12.31
N HIS A 154 16.07 -18.49 -12.16
CA HIS A 154 16.67 -19.06 -10.94
C HIS A 154 16.41 -18.17 -9.72
N ILE A 155 16.60 -16.87 -9.81
CA ILE A 155 16.32 -15.96 -8.70
C ILE A 155 14.85 -16.04 -8.28
N ILE A 156 13.88 -16.08 -9.21
CA ILE A 156 12.46 -16.20 -8.89
C ILE A 156 12.16 -17.48 -8.12
N THR A 157 12.74 -18.59 -8.50
CA THR A 157 12.54 -19.86 -7.80
C THR A 157 13.22 -19.90 -6.45
N GLU A 158 14.46 -19.42 -6.35
CA GLU A 158 15.23 -19.43 -5.11
C GLU A 158 14.68 -18.46 -4.06
N ILE A 159 14.17 -17.31 -4.47
CA ILE A 159 13.61 -16.31 -3.54
C ILE A 159 12.42 -16.86 -2.75
N GLN A 160 11.70 -17.87 -3.29
CA GLN A 160 10.62 -18.56 -2.58
C GLN A 160 11.14 -19.37 -1.37
N ALA A 161 12.41 -19.75 -1.36
CA ALA A 161 13.01 -20.44 -0.22
C ALA A 161 13.12 -19.54 1.01
N ILE A 162 13.16 -18.22 0.85
CA ILE A 162 13.13 -17.27 1.97
C ILE A 162 11.88 -17.51 2.80
N VAL A 163 10.71 -17.55 2.15
CA VAL A 163 9.43 -17.77 2.83
C VAL A 163 9.30 -19.19 3.36
N SER A 164 9.67 -20.18 2.56
CA SER A 164 9.38 -21.58 2.86
C SER A 164 10.45 -22.30 3.71
N ARG A 165 11.68 -21.78 3.80
CA ARG A 165 12.82 -22.46 4.43
C ARG A 165 13.61 -21.62 5.40
N MET A 166 13.52 -20.27 5.33
CA MET A 166 14.33 -19.38 6.15
C MET A 166 13.49 -18.59 7.17
N ASN A 167 12.21 -18.37 6.86
CA ASN A 167 11.30 -17.66 7.76
C ASN A 167 10.77 -18.60 8.86
N ASP A 168 10.60 -18.07 10.07
CA ASP A 168 9.87 -18.74 11.14
C ASP A 168 8.39 -18.88 10.71
N PRO A 169 7.79 -20.09 10.76
CA PRO A 169 6.42 -20.31 10.32
C PRO A 169 5.36 -19.53 11.14
N LEU A 170 5.73 -18.99 12.29
CA LEU A 170 4.86 -18.13 13.10
C LEU A 170 4.96 -16.65 12.72
N ASN A 171 5.92 -16.26 11.89
CA ASN A 171 6.05 -14.92 11.37
C ASN A 171 5.42 -14.84 9.96
N PRO A 172 4.42 -13.99 9.74
CA PRO A 172 3.89 -13.79 8.40
C PRO A 172 4.96 -13.16 7.49
N LEU A 173 5.15 -13.74 6.32
CA LEU A 173 6.06 -13.21 5.31
C LEU A 173 5.55 -13.54 3.92
N VAL A 174 5.46 -12.54 3.05
CA VAL A 174 5.17 -12.70 1.63
C VAL A 174 6.30 -12.07 0.82
N VAL A 175 6.75 -12.76 -0.22
CA VAL A 175 7.68 -12.21 -1.22
C VAL A 175 7.11 -12.52 -2.60
N THR A 176 6.80 -11.48 -3.37
CA THR A 176 6.18 -11.61 -4.69
C THR A 176 6.99 -10.84 -5.73
N VAL A 177 7.37 -11.51 -6.83
CA VAL A 177 7.81 -10.83 -8.05
C VAL A 177 6.58 -10.65 -8.93
N GLY A 178 6.08 -9.43 -9.02
CA GLY A 178 4.84 -9.11 -9.74
C GLY A 178 5.06 -8.74 -11.21
N LYS A 179 6.29 -8.34 -11.57
CA LYS A 179 6.61 -7.92 -12.92
C LYS A 179 8.02 -8.33 -13.29
N ILE A 180 8.17 -8.82 -14.53
CA ILE A 180 9.46 -9.13 -15.14
C ILE A 180 9.50 -8.58 -16.57
N THR A 181 10.61 -7.95 -16.94
CA THR A 181 10.81 -7.40 -18.28
C THR A 181 12.24 -7.70 -18.72
N GLY A 182 12.44 -8.27 -19.91
CA GLY A 182 13.77 -8.55 -20.43
C GLY A 182 13.75 -9.20 -21.81
N GLY A 183 14.93 -9.16 -22.46
CA GLY A 183 15.12 -9.69 -23.80
C GLY A 183 14.58 -8.79 -24.90
N GLN A 184 15.14 -8.95 -26.11
CA GLN A 184 14.80 -8.14 -27.29
C GLN A 184 14.24 -8.98 -28.44
N ARG A 185 14.72 -10.22 -28.58
CA ARG A 185 14.33 -11.12 -29.66
C ARG A 185 14.49 -12.58 -29.26
N PHE A 186 13.63 -13.45 -29.77
CA PHE A 186 13.56 -14.87 -29.41
C PHE A 186 14.85 -15.65 -29.64
N ASN A 187 15.76 -15.21 -30.52
CA ASN A 187 16.99 -15.90 -30.89
C ASN A 187 18.27 -15.18 -30.41
N ILE A 188 18.15 -14.29 -29.46
CA ILE A 188 19.25 -13.57 -28.81
C ILE A 188 19.14 -13.76 -27.31
N LEU A 189 20.24 -14.13 -26.64
CA LEU A 189 20.33 -14.11 -25.19
C LEU A 189 20.08 -12.70 -24.66
N ALA A 190 19.25 -12.59 -23.64
CA ALA A 190 19.00 -11.29 -23.01
C ALA A 190 20.24 -10.84 -22.26
N ASP A 191 20.65 -9.61 -22.50
CA ASP A 191 21.72 -8.92 -21.80
C ASP A 191 21.21 -8.15 -20.56
N LYS A 192 19.89 -8.03 -20.43
CA LYS A 192 19.26 -7.32 -19.29
C LYS A 192 17.89 -7.88 -18.96
N VAL A 193 17.62 -8.03 -17.65
CA VAL A 193 16.30 -8.30 -17.09
C VAL A 193 16.07 -7.41 -15.90
N ILE A 194 14.85 -6.89 -15.77
CA ILE A 194 14.38 -6.14 -14.62
C ILE A 194 13.21 -6.89 -14.01
N MET A 195 13.26 -7.10 -12.71
CA MET A 195 12.15 -7.63 -11.91
C MET A 195 11.72 -6.60 -10.88
N GLU A 196 10.43 -6.47 -10.68
CA GLU A 196 9.83 -5.59 -9.67
C GLU A 196 8.90 -6.44 -8.80
N GLY A 197 8.97 -6.23 -7.50
CA GLY A 197 8.25 -7.05 -6.55
C GLY A 197 7.94 -6.32 -5.26
N THR A 198 7.26 -7.03 -4.36
CA THR A 198 6.87 -6.52 -3.06
C THR A 198 7.06 -7.56 -1.98
N THR A 199 7.30 -7.11 -0.77
CA THR A 199 7.29 -7.94 0.45
C THR A 199 6.19 -7.47 1.39
N ARG A 200 5.73 -8.39 2.22
CA ARG A 200 4.86 -8.14 3.37
C ARG A 200 5.42 -8.86 4.58
N THR A 201 5.55 -8.14 5.71
CA THR A 201 6.06 -8.67 6.98
C THR A 201 5.24 -8.19 8.16
#